data_8553fe59509033f3970742d6ca7ad693
#
_entry.id   8553fe59509033f3970742d6ca7ad693
#
_cell.length_a   1.000
_cell.length_b   1.000
_cell.length_c   1.000
_cell.angle_alpha   90.00
_cell.angle_beta   90.00
_cell.angle_gamma   90.00
#
_symmetry.space_group_name_H-M   'P 1'
#
loop_
_entity.id
_entity.type
_entity.pdbx_description
1 polymer ?
#
loop_
_entity_poly.entity_id
_entity_poly.type
_entity_poly.pdbx_seq_one_letter_code
_entity_poly.pdbx_strand_id
1 'polypeptide(L)'
;MLIYYIIFGITILFALIDIYKPFKGKESVKVFWGIIALIVLFKGLRWDTGTDFPQYLACFENVTWSNFYHFERYGFGTDLMEPGYTFLNVLIKTVFFDYTMFLLITNLAIMWIYGCTILKYVPKYKFACLSLVLVSTILFPVRQTFAAAIFLYSIRYILVKDWKKYYLCILIAFSFHRSALLLSFMYPLMNLKFNYKRNIAIYIGLIVFSNYMYSVFDILKNSALNVVMGDIMNQYDATNDNNILNETNENNNILTYISSIVQITVYYWAFVKLRKIDIKSINYDFYNAMLNAYFFNLCLWSISYIPGFGSMNRMPAFFEFGYPFCIVLAMMYFTRVNHIKLGILLFIATFIIKYNALNLNYKPERYESNLYVPYKTFLQRDEPMRSGIWLY
;
A
#
# COMPACT_ATOMS: atom_id res chain seq x y z
N MET A 1 14.40 -12.22 -11.79
CA MET A 1 13.73 -13.09 -10.76
C MET A 1 14.60 -13.39 -9.55
N LEU A 2 15.86 -13.76 -9.70
CA LEU A 2 16.72 -14.20 -8.57
C LEU A 2 16.73 -13.22 -7.38
N ILE A 3 16.86 -11.92 -7.63
CA ILE A 3 16.91 -10.91 -6.55
C ILE A 3 15.63 -10.88 -5.72
N TYR A 4 14.47 -11.09 -6.34
CA TYR A 4 13.19 -11.17 -5.62
C TYR A 4 13.18 -12.38 -4.67
N TYR A 5 13.60 -13.56 -5.16
CA TYR A 5 13.68 -14.77 -4.33
C TYR A 5 14.64 -14.59 -3.16
N ILE A 6 15.78 -13.91 -3.37
CA ILE A 6 16.74 -13.63 -2.30
C ILE A 6 16.11 -12.71 -1.24
N ILE A 7 15.55 -11.57 -1.65
CA ILE A 7 15.00 -10.59 -0.70
C ILE A 7 13.80 -11.17 0.07
N PHE A 8 12.85 -11.77 -0.65
CA PHE A 8 11.70 -12.40 0.01
C PHE A 8 12.11 -13.61 0.84
N GLY A 9 13.04 -14.44 0.35
CA GLY A 9 13.57 -15.59 1.07
C GLY A 9 14.23 -15.21 2.40
N ILE A 10 15.08 -14.18 2.40
CA ILE A 10 15.70 -13.65 3.64
C ILE A 10 14.61 -13.17 4.61
N THR A 11 13.64 -12.38 4.15
CA THR A 11 12.59 -11.84 5.02
C THR A 11 11.71 -12.94 5.61
N ILE A 12 11.35 -13.98 4.82
CA ILE A 12 10.61 -15.15 5.29
C ILE A 12 11.41 -15.93 6.33
N LEU A 13 12.69 -16.19 6.06
CA LEU A 13 13.55 -16.95 6.99
C LEU A 13 13.57 -16.29 8.38
N PHE A 14 13.84 -14.98 8.44
CA PHE A 14 13.83 -14.26 9.70
C PHE A 14 12.44 -14.17 10.33
N ALA A 15 11.38 -14.09 9.53
CA ALA A 15 10.01 -14.13 10.01
C ALA A 15 9.68 -15.47 10.69
N LEU A 16 10.05 -16.60 10.07
CA LEU A 16 9.84 -17.94 10.63
C LEU A 16 10.63 -18.15 11.94
N ILE A 17 11.87 -17.69 11.97
CA ILE A 17 12.68 -17.71 13.20
C ILE A 17 11.98 -16.89 14.30
N ASP A 18 11.50 -15.70 13.99
CA ASP A 18 10.83 -14.80 14.92
C ASP A 18 9.52 -15.38 15.47
N ILE A 19 8.77 -16.11 14.64
CA ILE A 19 7.52 -16.78 15.05
C ILE A 19 7.82 -17.99 15.94
N TYR A 20 8.80 -18.81 15.57
CA TYR A 20 9.16 -20.02 16.31
C TYR A 20 9.84 -19.70 17.62
N LYS A 21 10.87 -18.85 17.58
CA LYS A 21 11.64 -18.40 18.76
C LYS A 21 11.97 -16.91 18.59
N PRO A 22 11.17 -16.01 19.21
CA PRO A 22 11.37 -14.59 19.06
C PRO A 22 12.79 -14.15 19.36
N PHE A 23 13.42 -13.54 18.37
CA PHE A 23 14.77 -13.04 18.46
C PHE A 23 14.79 -11.72 19.25
N LYS A 24 15.40 -11.75 20.45
CA LYS A 24 15.36 -10.68 21.45
C LYS A 24 16.71 -9.97 21.55
N GLY A 25 16.69 -8.80 22.21
CA GLY A 25 17.90 -8.04 22.57
C GLY A 25 18.36 -7.05 21.49
N LYS A 26 19.43 -6.32 21.82
CA LYS A 26 19.96 -5.24 20.95
C LYS A 26 20.44 -5.76 19.61
N GLU A 27 21.02 -6.96 19.57
CA GLU A 27 21.51 -7.57 18.32
C GLU A 27 20.37 -7.84 17.33
N SER A 28 19.21 -8.27 17.82
CA SER A 28 18.05 -8.49 16.94
C SER A 28 17.52 -7.18 16.31
N VAL A 29 17.69 -6.06 16.99
CA VAL A 29 17.33 -4.74 16.45
C VAL A 29 18.34 -4.31 15.37
N LYS A 30 19.63 -4.58 15.56
CA LYS A 30 20.65 -4.32 14.54
C LYS A 30 20.38 -5.14 13.26
N VAL A 31 20.13 -6.45 13.43
CA VAL A 31 19.77 -7.33 12.30
C VAL A 31 18.51 -6.83 11.60
N PHE A 32 17.49 -6.38 12.33
CA PHE A 32 16.27 -5.84 11.78
C PHE A 32 16.55 -4.61 10.89
N TRP A 33 17.36 -3.66 11.37
CA TRP A 33 17.77 -2.52 10.58
C TRP A 33 18.67 -2.90 9.40
N GLY A 34 19.49 -3.94 9.52
CA GLY A 34 20.26 -4.51 8.43
C GLY A 34 19.37 -5.05 7.29
N ILE A 35 18.27 -5.75 7.64
CA ILE A 35 17.29 -6.21 6.64
C ILE A 35 16.55 -5.03 6.02
N ILE A 36 16.18 -4.02 6.79
CA ILE A 36 15.61 -2.78 6.25
C ILE A 36 16.58 -2.13 5.26
N ALA A 37 17.86 -2.04 5.58
CA ALA A 37 18.87 -1.50 4.67
C ALA A 37 18.94 -2.30 3.35
N LEU A 38 18.89 -3.64 3.41
CA LEU A 38 18.83 -4.48 2.21
C LEU A 38 17.56 -4.19 1.37
N ILE A 39 16.40 -4.01 2.01
CA ILE A 39 15.15 -3.65 1.33
C ILE A 39 15.26 -2.26 0.70
N VAL A 40 15.87 -1.30 1.38
CA VAL A 40 16.11 0.06 0.84
C VAL A 40 17.02 0.01 -0.37
N LEU A 41 18.11 -0.75 -0.33
CA LEU A 41 19.00 -0.96 -1.47
C LEU A 41 18.25 -1.62 -2.63
N PHE A 42 17.51 -2.68 -2.38
CA PHE A 42 16.69 -3.34 -3.38
C PHE A 42 15.68 -2.39 -4.05
N LYS A 43 14.96 -1.57 -3.27
CA LYS A 43 13.98 -0.63 -3.82
C LYS A 43 14.61 0.61 -4.45
N GLY A 44 15.73 1.08 -3.93
CA GLY A 44 16.36 2.32 -4.34
C GLY A 44 17.35 2.19 -5.51
N LEU A 45 18.01 1.04 -5.65
CA LEU A 45 18.96 0.81 -6.75
C LEU A 45 18.30 0.34 -8.05
N ARG A 46 16.97 0.28 -8.09
CA ARG A 46 16.23 -0.12 -9.28
C ARG A 46 16.41 0.89 -10.42
N TRP A 47 16.37 0.38 -11.64
CA TRP A 47 16.31 1.18 -12.87
C TRP A 47 15.24 0.63 -13.79
N ASP A 48 14.51 1.49 -14.50
CA ASP A 48 13.47 1.09 -15.45
C ASP A 48 12.57 -0.06 -14.94
N THR A 49 12.13 0.06 -13.68
CA THR A 49 11.34 -0.97 -12.99
C THR A 49 10.11 -0.32 -12.37
N GLY A 50 8.94 -0.77 -12.79
CA GLY A 50 7.63 -0.19 -12.47
C GLY A 50 7.12 0.73 -13.57
N THR A 51 5.79 0.73 -13.76
CA THR A 51 5.10 1.44 -14.85
C THR A 51 5.33 2.95 -14.85
N ASP A 52 5.38 3.57 -13.67
CA ASP A 52 5.51 5.02 -13.50
C ASP A 52 6.97 5.51 -13.52
N PHE A 53 7.95 4.60 -13.66
CA PHE A 53 9.38 4.94 -13.58
C PHE A 53 9.79 6.05 -14.56
N PRO A 54 9.41 6.00 -15.87
CA PRO A 54 9.82 7.03 -16.83
C PRO A 54 9.29 8.40 -16.50
N GLN A 55 8.02 8.48 -16.08
CA GLN A 55 7.40 9.76 -15.72
C GLN A 55 8.10 10.41 -14.52
N TYR A 56 8.50 9.61 -13.54
CA TYR A 56 9.20 10.12 -12.38
C TYR A 56 10.64 10.49 -12.68
N LEU A 57 11.32 9.76 -13.56
CA LEU A 57 12.64 10.11 -14.06
C LEU A 57 12.58 11.43 -14.84
N ALA A 58 11.65 11.55 -15.80
CA ALA A 58 11.46 12.79 -16.57
C ALA A 58 11.14 13.99 -15.67
N CYS A 59 10.34 13.80 -14.62
CA CYS A 59 10.11 14.83 -13.62
C CYS A 59 11.41 15.25 -12.93
N PHE A 60 12.21 14.29 -12.46
CA PHE A 60 13.49 14.56 -11.79
C PHE A 60 14.47 15.31 -12.71
N GLU A 61 14.56 14.92 -13.98
CA GLU A 61 15.47 15.52 -14.97
C GLU A 61 15.08 16.96 -15.32
N ASN A 62 13.79 17.27 -15.42
CA ASN A 62 13.32 18.55 -15.94
C ASN A 62 12.86 19.54 -14.87
N VAL A 63 12.61 19.09 -13.63
CA VAL A 63 12.22 20.00 -12.56
C VAL A 63 13.39 20.87 -12.09
N THR A 64 13.08 22.14 -11.82
CA THR A 64 14.03 23.19 -11.38
C THR A 64 13.45 24.00 -10.23
N TRP A 65 14.26 24.83 -9.57
CA TRP A 65 13.79 25.77 -8.56
C TRP A 65 12.78 26.79 -9.06
N SER A 66 12.78 27.09 -10.37
CA SER A 66 11.85 28.05 -10.97
C SER A 66 10.48 27.46 -11.31
N ASN A 67 10.38 26.13 -11.48
CA ASN A 67 9.14 25.49 -11.95
C ASN A 67 8.54 24.44 -11.02
N PHE A 68 9.16 24.11 -9.87
CA PHE A 68 8.73 22.99 -9.03
C PHE A 68 7.29 23.11 -8.50
N TYR A 69 6.76 24.30 -8.32
CA TYR A 69 5.41 24.52 -7.79
C TYR A 69 4.29 24.44 -8.84
N HIS A 70 4.64 24.49 -10.13
CA HIS A 70 3.70 24.37 -11.24
C HIS A 70 4.20 23.42 -12.34
N PHE A 71 4.95 22.38 -11.97
CA PHE A 71 5.51 21.42 -12.92
C PHE A 71 4.39 20.54 -13.50
N GLU A 72 4.23 20.57 -14.83
CA GLU A 72 3.24 19.78 -15.54
C GLU A 72 3.66 18.31 -15.63
N ARG A 73 2.69 17.43 -15.48
CA ARG A 73 2.91 15.99 -15.56
C ARG A 73 2.99 15.56 -17.02
N TYR A 74 4.11 14.99 -17.42
CA TYR A 74 4.29 14.49 -18.79
C TYR A 74 3.19 13.50 -19.19
N GLY A 75 2.60 13.71 -20.37
CA GLY A 75 1.58 12.85 -20.97
C GLY A 75 0.16 13.00 -20.39
N PHE A 76 -0.07 13.95 -19.46
CA PHE A 76 -1.38 14.16 -18.81
C PHE A 76 -1.92 15.59 -18.97
N GLY A 77 -1.53 16.28 -20.05
CA GLY A 77 -2.01 17.63 -20.35
C GLY A 77 -1.62 18.64 -19.26
N THR A 78 -2.59 19.42 -18.78
CA THR A 78 -2.39 20.45 -17.75
C THR A 78 -2.37 19.91 -16.30
N ASP A 79 -2.33 18.59 -16.09
CA ASP A 79 -2.26 18.05 -14.74
C ASP A 79 -0.90 18.32 -14.10
N LEU A 80 -0.91 18.98 -12.94
CA LEU A 80 0.31 19.36 -12.25
C LEU A 80 0.78 18.26 -11.30
N MET A 81 2.10 18.06 -11.23
CA MET A 81 2.71 17.26 -10.17
C MET A 81 2.54 17.94 -8.82
N GLU A 82 2.46 17.15 -7.76
CA GLU A 82 2.32 17.68 -6.41
C GLU A 82 3.58 18.42 -5.95
N PRO A 83 3.44 19.65 -5.39
CA PRO A 83 4.58 20.54 -5.13
C PRO A 83 5.56 20.01 -4.08
N GLY A 84 5.12 19.21 -3.11
CA GLY A 84 6.04 18.59 -2.15
C GLY A 84 6.90 17.51 -2.77
N TYR A 85 6.33 16.77 -3.74
CA TYR A 85 7.09 15.77 -4.49
C TYR A 85 8.15 16.44 -5.39
N THR A 86 7.76 17.43 -6.17
CA THR A 86 8.66 18.17 -7.07
C THR A 86 9.74 18.95 -6.29
N PHE A 87 9.37 19.56 -5.15
CA PHE A 87 10.32 20.19 -4.23
C PHE A 87 11.39 19.19 -3.76
N LEU A 88 10.99 17.99 -3.34
CA LEU A 88 11.94 16.97 -2.92
C LEU A 88 12.86 16.52 -4.05
N ASN A 89 12.33 16.42 -5.30
CA ASN A 89 13.13 16.13 -6.48
C ASN A 89 14.21 17.21 -6.70
N VAL A 90 13.82 18.48 -6.70
CA VAL A 90 14.78 19.59 -6.89
C VAL A 90 15.84 19.61 -5.80
N LEU A 91 15.42 19.45 -4.54
CA LEU A 91 16.33 19.44 -3.39
C LEU A 91 17.40 18.34 -3.53
N ILE A 92 16.99 17.12 -3.81
CA ILE A 92 17.92 15.99 -3.94
C ILE A 92 18.76 16.13 -5.21
N LYS A 93 18.18 16.56 -6.33
CA LYS A 93 18.90 16.83 -7.57
C LYS A 93 20.01 17.87 -7.38
N THR A 94 19.74 18.94 -6.64
CA THR A 94 20.74 20.00 -6.39
C THR A 94 21.95 19.48 -5.62
N VAL A 95 21.77 18.47 -4.75
CA VAL A 95 22.86 17.93 -3.91
C VAL A 95 23.57 16.76 -4.57
N PHE A 96 22.84 15.84 -5.17
CA PHE A 96 23.37 14.54 -5.62
C PHE A 96 23.41 14.37 -7.13
N PHE A 97 22.67 15.16 -7.90
CA PHE A 97 22.59 15.10 -9.37
C PHE A 97 22.21 13.72 -9.95
N ASP A 98 21.68 12.80 -9.15
CA ASP A 98 21.39 11.42 -9.53
C ASP A 98 20.01 10.96 -9.03
N TYR A 99 19.20 10.40 -9.95
CA TYR A 99 17.86 9.89 -9.64
C TYR A 99 17.88 8.67 -8.72
N THR A 100 18.93 7.84 -8.79
CA THR A 100 19.10 6.69 -7.89
C THR A 100 19.19 7.15 -6.44
N MET A 101 19.87 8.28 -6.17
CA MET A 101 19.92 8.88 -4.84
C MET A 101 18.55 9.35 -4.37
N PHE A 102 17.72 9.88 -5.28
CA PHE A 102 16.34 10.22 -4.97
C PHE A 102 15.54 8.97 -4.54
N LEU A 103 15.67 7.87 -5.28
CA LEU A 103 15.01 6.60 -4.95
C LEU A 103 15.51 6.03 -3.62
N LEU A 104 16.81 6.08 -3.35
CA LEU A 104 17.40 5.59 -2.10
C LEU A 104 16.89 6.39 -0.90
N ILE A 105 16.94 7.73 -0.96
CA ILE A 105 16.54 8.61 0.14
C ILE A 105 15.04 8.48 0.43
N THR A 106 14.20 8.44 -0.60
CA THR A 106 12.76 8.29 -0.43
C THR A 106 12.39 6.93 0.14
N ASN A 107 13.00 5.84 -0.35
CA ASN A 107 12.77 4.50 0.20
C ASN A 107 13.33 4.36 1.63
N LEU A 108 14.45 5.00 1.95
CA LEU A 108 14.98 5.04 3.30
C LEU A 108 13.98 5.71 4.26
N ALA A 109 13.42 6.86 3.89
CA ALA A 109 12.44 7.57 4.71
C ALA A 109 11.17 6.73 4.93
N ILE A 110 10.64 6.10 3.88
CA ILE A 110 9.49 5.20 3.97
C ILE A 110 9.79 4.04 4.92
N MET A 111 10.88 3.31 4.68
CA MET A 111 11.22 2.12 5.46
C MET A 111 11.62 2.45 6.90
N TRP A 112 12.17 3.65 7.14
CA TRP A 112 12.42 4.16 8.49
C TRP A 112 11.13 4.32 9.28
N ILE A 113 10.10 4.92 8.68
CA ILE A 113 8.77 5.08 9.31
C ILE A 113 8.17 3.72 9.66
N TYR A 114 8.17 2.78 8.72
CA TYR A 114 7.69 1.41 8.97
C TYR A 114 8.51 0.72 10.05
N GLY A 115 9.84 0.78 9.98
CA GLY A 115 10.74 0.17 10.94
C GLY A 115 10.52 0.67 12.36
N CYS A 116 10.46 1.99 12.54
CA CYS A 116 10.17 2.60 13.85
C CYS A 116 8.78 2.21 14.38
N THR A 117 7.78 2.14 13.50
CA THR A 117 6.41 1.74 13.88
C THR A 117 6.38 0.27 14.31
N ILE A 118 7.01 -0.62 13.55
CA ILE A 118 7.10 -2.05 13.85
C ILE A 118 7.83 -2.27 15.19
N LEU A 119 8.99 -1.66 15.38
CA LEU A 119 9.76 -1.81 16.63
C LEU A 119 9.00 -1.29 17.85
N LYS A 120 8.20 -0.22 17.69
CA LYS A 120 7.41 0.34 18.78
C LYS A 120 6.20 -0.52 19.16
N TYR A 121 5.46 -1.03 18.18
CA TYR A 121 4.16 -1.67 18.42
C TYR A 121 4.18 -3.20 18.28
N VAL A 122 5.17 -3.76 17.59
CA VAL A 122 5.27 -5.19 17.26
C VAL A 122 6.68 -5.76 17.53
N PRO A 123 7.36 -5.41 18.64
CA PRO A 123 8.78 -5.76 18.82
C PRO A 123 9.05 -7.27 18.84
N LYS A 124 8.06 -8.08 19.26
CA LYS A 124 8.19 -9.54 19.38
C LYS A 124 8.15 -10.26 18.03
N TYR A 125 7.39 -9.74 17.06
CA TYR A 125 7.20 -10.34 15.72
C TYR A 125 7.59 -9.34 14.63
N LYS A 126 8.68 -8.61 14.85
CA LYS A 126 9.12 -7.52 13.97
C LYS A 126 9.50 -7.97 12.58
N PHE A 127 10.16 -9.13 12.45
CA PHE A 127 10.54 -9.68 11.14
C PHE A 127 9.33 -10.22 10.38
N ALA A 128 8.41 -10.88 11.08
CA ALA A 128 7.16 -11.32 10.47
C ALA A 128 6.32 -10.14 9.97
N CYS A 129 6.21 -9.08 10.78
CA CYS A 129 5.52 -7.85 10.36
C CYS A 129 6.21 -7.19 9.16
N LEU A 130 7.55 -7.07 9.18
CA LEU A 130 8.32 -6.49 8.07
C LEU A 130 8.16 -7.28 6.77
N SER A 131 8.20 -8.61 6.84
CA SER A 131 7.99 -9.49 5.70
C SER A 131 6.60 -9.31 5.08
N LEU A 132 5.56 -9.22 5.93
CA LEU A 132 4.19 -8.96 5.49
C LEU A 132 4.01 -7.55 4.91
N VAL A 133 4.65 -6.53 5.50
CA VAL A 133 4.67 -5.17 4.94
C VAL A 133 5.28 -5.17 3.54
N LEU A 134 6.41 -5.85 3.36
CA LEU A 134 7.10 -5.89 2.07
C LEU A 134 6.25 -6.50 0.95
N VAL A 135 5.46 -7.53 1.25
CA VAL A 135 4.65 -8.26 0.27
C VAL A 135 3.23 -7.69 0.12
N SER A 136 2.75 -6.92 1.10
CA SER A 136 1.38 -6.38 1.11
C SER A 136 1.29 -4.93 0.65
N THR A 137 2.40 -4.20 0.60
CA THR A 137 2.43 -2.81 0.12
C THR A 137 2.95 -2.76 -1.30
N ILE A 138 2.54 -1.73 -2.03
CA ILE A 138 3.01 -1.54 -3.41
C ILE A 138 4.53 -1.53 -3.46
N LEU A 139 5.12 -2.35 -4.35
CA LEU A 139 6.55 -2.66 -4.31
C LEU A 139 7.43 -1.43 -4.64
N PHE A 140 7.06 -0.64 -5.65
CA PHE A 140 7.91 0.44 -6.19
C PHE A 140 7.28 1.83 -6.40
N PRO A 141 6.07 2.16 -5.98
CA PRO A 141 5.54 3.50 -6.17
C PRO A 141 6.25 4.49 -5.24
N VAL A 142 6.36 5.75 -5.68
CA VAL A 142 7.10 6.76 -4.91
C VAL A 142 6.16 7.72 -4.19
N ARG A 143 5.31 8.46 -4.91
CA ARG A 143 4.49 9.54 -4.33
C ARG A 143 3.45 9.05 -3.32
N GLN A 144 2.62 8.11 -3.75
CA GLN A 144 1.53 7.61 -2.93
C GLN A 144 2.03 6.82 -1.72
N THR A 145 3.07 5.98 -1.89
CA THR A 145 3.64 5.21 -0.79
C THR A 145 4.31 6.11 0.24
N PHE A 146 4.92 7.21 -0.20
CA PHE A 146 5.48 8.20 0.72
C PHE A 146 4.39 8.87 1.55
N ALA A 147 3.30 9.31 0.90
CA ALA A 147 2.14 9.88 1.58
C ALA A 147 1.47 8.86 2.53
N ALA A 148 1.35 7.58 2.14
CA ALA A 148 0.84 6.51 2.99
C ALA A 148 1.75 6.24 4.21
N ALA A 149 3.07 6.30 4.04
CA ALA A 149 3.99 6.18 5.17
C ALA A 149 3.85 7.35 6.16
N ILE A 150 3.68 8.59 5.66
CA ILE A 150 3.39 9.75 6.50
C ILE A 150 2.07 9.57 7.25
N PHE A 151 1.04 9.01 6.60
CA PHE A 151 -0.22 8.69 7.26
C PHE A 151 -0.04 7.63 8.35
N LEU A 152 0.70 6.55 8.08
CA LEU A 152 1.06 5.57 9.12
C LEU A 152 1.79 6.25 10.30
N TYR A 153 2.71 7.16 10.00
CA TYR A 153 3.39 7.94 11.04
C TYR A 153 2.41 8.77 11.87
N SER A 154 1.39 9.35 11.25
CA SER A 154 0.41 10.21 11.90
C SER A 154 -0.51 9.47 12.89
N ILE A 155 -0.64 8.13 12.77
CA ILE A 155 -1.44 7.31 13.69
C ILE A 155 -1.03 7.52 15.15
N ARG A 156 0.25 7.73 15.42
CA ARG A 156 0.73 8.05 16.78
C ARG A 156 0.06 9.27 17.40
N TYR A 157 -0.29 10.25 16.60
CA TYR A 157 -0.95 11.48 17.05
C TYR A 157 -2.45 11.28 17.26
N ILE A 158 -3.05 10.35 16.52
CA ILE A 158 -4.42 9.88 16.80
C ILE A 158 -4.46 9.22 18.18
N LEU A 159 -3.50 8.35 18.50
CA LEU A 159 -3.47 7.62 19.78
C LEU A 159 -3.30 8.55 20.99
N VAL A 160 -2.56 9.66 20.84
CA VAL A 160 -2.38 10.66 21.92
C VAL A 160 -3.32 11.84 21.80
N LYS A 161 -4.29 11.78 20.86
CA LYS A 161 -5.32 12.82 20.62
C LYS A 161 -4.75 14.20 20.27
N ASP A 162 -3.57 14.24 19.65
CA ASP A 162 -2.94 15.47 19.16
C ASP A 162 -3.36 15.73 17.71
N TRP A 163 -4.56 16.32 17.55
CA TRP A 163 -5.13 16.60 16.24
C TRP A 163 -4.27 17.58 15.42
N LYS A 164 -3.59 18.54 16.06
CA LYS A 164 -2.77 19.55 15.37
C LYS A 164 -1.62 18.87 14.61
N LYS A 165 -0.89 18.00 15.28
CA LYS A 165 0.21 17.25 14.64
C LYS A 165 -0.30 16.24 13.61
N TYR A 166 -1.49 15.66 13.85
CA TYR A 166 -2.13 14.81 12.86
C TYR A 166 -2.37 15.57 11.56
N TYR A 167 -3.09 16.71 11.61
CA TYR A 167 -3.39 17.49 10.42
C TYR A 167 -2.15 18.07 9.75
N LEU A 168 -1.11 18.41 10.51
CA LEU A 168 0.19 18.77 9.93
C LEU A 168 0.79 17.62 9.09
N CYS A 169 0.73 16.39 9.60
CA CYS A 169 1.16 15.22 8.82
C CYS A 169 0.32 15.03 7.55
N ILE A 170 -1.01 15.21 7.65
CA ILE A 170 -1.88 15.07 6.47
C ILE A 170 -1.60 16.18 5.45
N LEU A 171 -1.33 17.40 5.88
CA LEU A 171 -0.93 18.49 4.98
C LEU A 171 0.38 18.17 4.25
N ILE A 172 1.37 17.62 4.97
CA ILE A 172 2.62 17.14 4.36
C ILE A 172 2.32 15.99 3.38
N ALA A 173 1.52 14.98 3.77
CA ALA A 173 1.15 13.88 2.89
C ALA A 173 0.42 14.37 1.62
N PHE A 174 -0.48 15.35 1.75
CA PHE A 174 -1.19 15.99 0.64
C PHE A 174 -0.24 16.66 -0.34
N SER A 175 0.83 17.29 0.13
CA SER A 175 1.84 17.87 -0.76
C SER A 175 2.60 16.85 -1.61
N PHE A 176 2.57 15.56 -1.24
CA PHE A 176 3.13 14.45 -2.02
C PHE A 176 2.12 13.72 -2.89
N HIS A 177 0.83 13.71 -2.47
CA HIS A 177 -0.23 13.05 -3.24
C HIS A 177 -1.60 13.65 -2.88
N ARG A 178 -2.27 14.23 -3.88
CA ARG A 178 -3.53 14.98 -3.68
C ARG A 178 -4.61 14.20 -2.95
N SER A 179 -4.77 12.91 -3.23
CA SER A 179 -5.80 12.09 -2.58
C SER A 179 -5.57 11.91 -1.07
N ALA A 180 -4.37 12.24 -0.54
CA ALA A 180 -4.14 12.24 0.90
C ALA A 180 -4.98 13.29 1.66
N LEU A 181 -5.55 14.29 0.97
CA LEU A 181 -6.48 15.23 1.60
C LEU A 181 -7.69 14.52 2.23
N LEU A 182 -8.17 13.43 1.62
CA LEU A 182 -9.29 12.64 2.14
C LEU A 182 -8.98 11.98 3.49
N LEU A 183 -7.69 11.81 3.82
CA LEU A 183 -7.26 11.31 5.12
C LEU A 183 -7.56 12.31 6.25
N SER A 184 -7.87 13.57 5.95
CA SER A 184 -8.30 14.53 6.97
C SER A 184 -9.54 14.06 7.73
N PHE A 185 -10.44 13.32 7.09
CA PHE A 185 -11.62 12.74 7.73
C PHE A 185 -11.29 11.51 8.60
N MET A 186 -10.08 10.97 8.51
CA MET A 186 -9.72 9.75 9.22
C MET A 186 -9.38 9.97 10.70
N TYR A 187 -9.11 11.22 11.13
CA TYR A 187 -8.82 11.48 12.54
C TYR A 187 -9.92 10.98 13.49
N PRO A 188 -11.19 11.39 13.34
CA PRO A 188 -12.27 10.86 14.17
C PRO A 188 -12.56 9.38 13.90
N LEU A 189 -12.49 8.94 12.65
CA LEU A 189 -12.88 7.58 12.26
C LEU A 189 -11.91 6.52 12.80
N MET A 190 -10.61 6.79 12.80
CA MET A 190 -9.61 5.87 13.34
C MET A 190 -9.65 5.76 14.87
N ASN A 191 -10.19 6.79 15.56
CA ASN A 191 -10.41 6.78 17.00
C ASN A 191 -11.66 5.98 17.43
N LEU A 192 -12.55 5.66 16.50
CA LEU A 192 -13.74 4.89 16.83
C LEU A 192 -13.36 3.49 17.34
N LYS A 193 -14.02 3.04 18.39
CA LYS A 193 -13.92 1.65 18.83
C LYS A 193 -14.45 0.74 17.72
N PHE A 194 -13.63 -0.22 17.31
CA PHE A 194 -14.01 -1.17 16.29
C PHE A 194 -15.23 -1.96 16.76
N ASN A 195 -16.32 -1.87 16.02
CA ASN A 195 -17.56 -2.60 16.30
C ASN A 195 -17.78 -3.61 15.17
N TYR A 196 -17.57 -4.89 15.49
CA TYR A 196 -17.66 -5.97 14.53
C TYR A 196 -19.00 -6.00 13.78
N LYS A 197 -20.14 -5.99 14.52
CA LYS A 197 -21.47 -6.12 13.90
C LYS A 197 -21.77 -4.94 12.97
N ARG A 198 -21.51 -3.72 13.42
CA ARG A 198 -21.70 -2.51 12.62
C ARG A 198 -20.81 -2.54 11.38
N ASN A 199 -19.53 -2.86 11.53
CA ASN A 199 -18.55 -2.79 10.45
C ASN A 199 -18.81 -3.88 9.38
N ILE A 200 -19.21 -5.09 9.78
CA ILE A 200 -19.64 -6.13 8.83
C ILE A 200 -20.91 -5.70 8.10
N ALA A 201 -21.91 -5.15 8.80
CA ALA A 201 -23.14 -4.68 8.17
C ALA A 201 -22.86 -3.58 7.14
N ILE A 202 -21.98 -2.60 7.47
CA ILE A 202 -21.55 -1.56 6.53
C ILE A 202 -20.83 -2.18 5.33
N TYR A 203 -19.92 -3.12 5.54
CA TYR A 203 -19.16 -3.75 4.46
C TYR A 203 -20.08 -4.53 3.50
N ILE A 204 -21.01 -5.34 4.04
CA ILE A 204 -22.01 -6.05 3.23
C ILE A 204 -22.91 -5.05 2.48
N GLY A 205 -23.35 -3.99 3.15
CA GLY A 205 -24.16 -2.94 2.52
C GLY A 205 -23.42 -2.25 1.36
N LEU A 206 -22.11 -1.99 1.51
CA LEU A 206 -21.29 -1.42 0.44
C LEU A 206 -21.11 -2.40 -0.73
N ILE A 207 -20.94 -3.69 -0.47
CA ILE A 207 -20.87 -4.72 -1.53
C ILE A 207 -22.18 -4.75 -2.33
N VAL A 208 -23.32 -4.81 -1.64
CA VAL A 208 -24.64 -4.83 -2.29
C VAL A 208 -24.85 -3.54 -3.09
N PHE A 209 -24.54 -2.38 -2.49
CA PHE A 209 -24.64 -1.08 -3.15
C PHE A 209 -23.75 -0.96 -4.38
N SER A 210 -22.49 -1.41 -4.29
CA SER A 210 -21.54 -1.39 -5.40
C SER A 210 -22.05 -2.23 -6.58
N ASN A 211 -22.50 -3.45 -6.32
CA ASN A 211 -23.06 -4.33 -7.35
C ASN A 211 -24.37 -3.76 -7.96
N TYR A 212 -25.23 -3.16 -7.14
CA TYR A 212 -26.44 -2.51 -7.63
C TYR A 212 -26.11 -1.32 -8.53
N MET A 213 -25.20 -0.45 -8.12
CA MET A 213 -24.76 0.70 -8.92
C MET A 213 -24.11 0.27 -10.23
N TYR A 214 -23.32 -0.81 -10.24
CA TYR A 214 -22.77 -1.36 -11.47
C TYR A 214 -23.89 -1.77 -12.46
N SER A 215 -24.90 -2.46 -11.98
CA SER A 215 -26.06 -2.86 -12.82
C SER A 215 -26.85 -1.66 -13.34
N VAL A 216 -27.03 -0.61 -12.52
CA VAL A 216 -27.68 0.63 -12.93
C VAL A 216 -26.88 1.33 -14.05
N PHE A 217 -25.55 1.42 -13.90
CA PHE A 217 -24.69 2.00 -14.92
C PHE A 217 -24.69 1.21 -16.22
N ASP A 218 -24.72 -0.11 -16.17
CA ASP A 218 -24.80 -0.97 -17.35
C ASP A 218 -26.13 -0.77 -18.11
N ILE A 219 -27.25 -0.65 -17.40
CA ILE A 219 -28.54 -0.31 -17.98
C ILE A 219 -28.51 1.08 -18.62
N LEU A 220 -27.93 2.07 -17.96
CA LEU A 220 -27.83 3.45 -18.48
C LEU A 220 -26.94 3.52 -19.72
N LYS A 221 -25.83 2.78 -19.74
CA LYS A 221 -24.93 2.69 -20.91
C LYS A 221 -25.64 2.12 -22.13
N ASN A 222 -26.53 1.16 -21.93
CA ASN A 222 -27.29 0.51 -22.99
C ASN A 222 -28.61 1.23 -23.35
N SER A 223 -28.91 2.36 -22.72
CA SER A 223 -30.13 3.16 -22.95
C SER A 223 -29.88 4.36 -23.87
N ALA A 224 -30.95 4.99 -24.36
CA ALA A 224 -30.89 6.22 -25.14
C ALA A 224 -30.23 7.40 -24.41
N LEU A 225 -30.09 7.36 -23.09
CA LEU A 225 -29.35 8.33 -22.27
C LEU A 225 -27.84 8.34 -22.54
N ASN A 226 -27.30 7.30 -23.17
CA ASN A 226 -25.91 7.28 -23.62
C ASN A 226 -25.59 8.43 -24.61
N VAL A 227 -26.57 8.89 -25.38
CA VAL A 227 -26.39 10.04 -26.31
C VAL A 227 -26.12 11.35 -25.56
N VAL A 228 -26.65 11.49 -24.32
CA VAL A 228 -26.51 12.72 -23.50
C VAL A 228 -25.32 12.60 -22.53
N MET A 229 -25.00 11.41 -22.06
CA MET A 229 -23.91 11.15 -21.11
C MET A 229 -22.68 10.52 -21.77
N GLY A 230 -22.69 10.31 -23.09
CA GLY A 230 -21.68 9.58 -23.83
C GLY A 230 -20.27 10.14 -23.67
N ASP A 231 -20.12 11.47 -23.62
CA ASP A 231 -18.79 12.11 -23.44
C ASP A 231 -18.22 11.85 -22.05
N ILE A 232 -19.07 11.82 -21.02
CA ILE A 232 -18.67 11.50 -19.65
C ILE A 232 -18.34 10.00 -19.54
N MET A 233 -19.12 9.14 -20.20
CA MET A 233 -18.90 7.70 -20.21
C MET A 233 -17.72 7.28 -21.10
N ASN A 234 -17.50 7.96 -22.23
CA ASN A 234 -16.35 7.68 -23.11
C ASN A 234 -15.03 8.16 -22.52
N GLN A 235 -14.98 9.29 -21.81
CA GLN A 235 -13.82 9.65 -20.98
C GLN A 235 -13.54 8.61 -19.89
N TYR A 236 -14.58 7.93 -19.46
CA TYR A 236 -14.53 6.87 -18.47
C TYR A 236 -13.97 5.57 -19.04
N ASP A 237 -14.43 5.14 -20.21
CA ASP A 237 -13.92 3.96 -20.90
C ASP A 237 -12.48 4.13 -21.38
N ALA A 238 -12.08 5.34 -21.75
CA ALA A 238 -10.70 5.65 -22.17
C ALA A 238 -9.69 5.69 -20.99
N THR A 239 -10.15 5.99 -19.77
CA THR A 239 -9.30 5.97 -18.56
C THR A 239 -9.29 4.61 -17.86
N ASN A 240 -10.25 3.76 -18.17
CA ASN A 240 -10.33 2.38 -17.74
C ASN A 240 -10.07 1.48 -18.96
N ASP A 241 -8.82 1.10 -19.18
CA ASP A 241 -8.51 0.04 -20.14
C ASP A 241 -9.45 -1.12 -19.91
N ASN A 242 -10.35 -1.34 -20.87
CA ASN A 242 -11.44 -2.32 -20.80
C ASN A 242 -10.98 -3.74 -20.47
N ASN A 243 -9.69 -4.03 -20.65
CA ASN A 243 -9.08 -5.32 -20.35
C ASN A 243 -8.84 -5.55 -18.84
N ILE A 244 -8.54 -4.49 -18.07
CA ILE A 244 -8.31 -4.63 -16.62
C ILE A 244 -9.65 -4.83 -15.89
N LEU A 245 -10.70 -4.13 -16.32
CA LEU A 245 -12.03 -4.24 -15.70
C LEU A 245 -12.70 -5.58 -16.02
N ASN A 246 -12.55 -6.11 -17.22
CA ASN A 246 -13.13 -7.39 -17.58
C ASN A 246 -12.42 -8.56 -16.88
N GLU A 247 -11.08 -8.53 -16.76
CA GLU A 247 -10.35 -9.55 -15.98
C GLU A 247 -10.59 -9.41 -14.47
N THR A 248 -10.85 -8.22 -13.93
CA THR A 248 -11.16 -8.02 -12.51
C THR A 248 -12.62 -8.32 -12.19
N ASN A 249 -13.56 -8.12 -13.11
CA ASN A 249 -14.97 -8.43 -12.90
C ASN A 249 -15.26 -9.93 -12.92
N GLU A 250 -14.56 -10.72 -13.75
CA GLU A 250 -14.64 -12.17 -13.68
C GLU A 250 -14.03 -12.74 -12.39
N ASN A 251 -13.08 -12.02 -11.75
CA ASN A 251 -12.42 -12.41 -10.50
C ASN A 251 -13.03 -11.79 -9.23
N ASN A 252 -14.08 -10.96 -9.32
CA ASN A 252 -14.87 -10.52 -8.17
C ASN A 252 -15.77 -11.64 -7.64
N ASN A 253 -15.16 -12.80 -7.47
CA ASN A 253 -15.80 -13.97 -6.91
C ASN A 253 -16.32 -13.63 -5.52
N ILE A 254 -17.54 -14.03 -5.24
CA ILE A 254 -18.16 -14.06 -3.90
C ILE A 254 -17.17 -14.60 -2.84
N LEU A 255 -16.22 -15.44 -3.26
CA LEU A 255 -15.12 -15.95 -2.44
C LEU A 255 -14.18 -14.84 -1.90
N THR A 256 -13.93 -13.78 -2.67
CA THR A 256 -13.11 -12.64 -2.21
C THR A 256 -13.81 -11.90 -1.08
N TYR A 257 -15.11 -11.65 -1.21
CA TYR A 257 -15.90 -11.01 -0.17
C TYR A 257 -16.03 -11.89 1.08
N ILE A 258 -16.30 -13.18 0.90
CA ILE A 258 -16.33 -14.15 2.01
C ILE A 258 -14.98 -14.21 2.72
N SER A 259 -13.88 -14.28 1.97
CA SER A 259 -12.52 -14.27 2.52
C SER A 259 -12.27 -13.01 3.37
N SER A 260 -12.67 -11.83 2.90
CA SER A 260 -12.53 -10.57 3.61
C SER A 260 -13.34 -10.56 4.92
N ILE A 261 -14.57 -11.07 4.90
CA ILE A 261 -15.42 -11.19 6.09
C ILE A 261 -14.77 -12.15 7.11
N VAL A 262 -14.27 -13.30 6.64
CA VAL A 262 -13.55 -14.26 7.49
C VAL A 262 -12.31 -13.62 8.11
N GLN A 263 -11.52 -12.90 7.34
CA GLN A 263 -10.32 -12.21 7.83
C GLN A 263 -10.66 -11.18 8.91
N ILE A 264 -11.63 -10.28 8.67
CA ILE A 264 -12.08 -9.31 9.68
C ILE A 264 -12.52 -10.04 10.95
N THR A 265 -13.27 -11.14 10.79
CA THR A 265 -13.79 -11.93 11.92
C THR A 265 -12.64 -12.51 12.74
N VAL A 266 -11.65 -13.13 12.09
CA VAL A 266 -10.49 -13.73 12.76
C VAL A 266 -9.65 -12.66 13.48
N TYR A 267 -9.40 -11.51 12.83
CA TYR A 267 -8.59 -10.43 13.42
C TYR A 267 -9.29 -9.79 14.61
N TYR A 268 -10.59 -9.52 14.50
CA TYR A 268 -11.37 -8.98 15.61
C TYR A 268 -11.49 -9.98 16.76
N TRP A 269 -11.72 -11.25 16.47
CA TRP A 269 -11.76 -12.30 17.47
C TRP A 269 -10.42 -12.42 18.22
N ALA A 270 -9.30 -12.42 17.52
CA ALA A 270 -7.97 -12.42 18.12
C ALA A 270 -7.77 -11.18 19.01
N PHE A 271 -8.18 -10.00 18.54
CA PHE A 271 -8.13 -8.76 19.31
C PHE A 271 -8.90 -8.85 20.62
N VAL A 272 -10.15 -9.31 20.59
CA VAL A 272 -10.99 -9.45 21.78
C VAL A 272 -10.41 -10.46 22.77
N LYS A 273 -9.92 -11.61 22.25
CA LYS A 273 -9.33 -12.65 23.09
C LYS A 273 -8.03 -12.20 23.75
N LEU A 274 -7.13 -11.53 23.01
CA LEU A 274 -5.89 -10.99 23.59
C LEU A 274 -6.18 -9.91 24.63
N ARG A 275 -7.19 -9.05 24.39
CA ARG A 275 -7.60 -8.00 25.33
C ARG A 275 -8.13 -8.60 26.65
N LYS A 276 -8.84 -9.74 26.59
CA LYS A 276 -9.31 -10.44 27.80
C LYS A 276 -8.17 -11.03 28.64
N ILE A 277 -7.05 -11.38 27.99
CA ILE A 277 -5.85 -11.90 28.67
C ILE A 277 -5.03 -10.76 29.30
N ASP A 278 -5.34 -9.51 28.95
CA ASP A 278 -4.69 -8.28 29.42
C ASP A 278 -3.16 -8.29 29.34
N ILE A 279 -2.64 -8.50 28.13
CA ILE A 279 -1.20 -8.52 27.91
C ILE A 279 -0.67 -7.08 27.88
N LYS A 280 0.00 -6.65 28.95
CA LYS A 280 0.55 -5.28 29.11
C LYS A 280 1.49 -4.83 27.98
N SER A 281 2.09 -5.75 27.22
CA SER A 281 2.99 -5.42 26.11
C SER A 281 2.27 -5.08 24.80
N ILE A 282 0.94 -5.21 24.74
CA ILE A 282 0.14 -4.94 23.54
C ILE A 282 -0.52 -3.57 23.67
N ASN A 283 -0.27 -2.69 22.70
CA ASN A 283 -1.00 -1.44 22.59
C ASN A 283 -2.33 -1.67 21.88
N TYR A 284 -3.40 -1.86 22.64
CA TYR A 284 -4.73 -2.17 22.11
C TYR A 284 -5.34 -1.01 21.31
N ASP A 285 -5.02 0.24 21.64
CA ASP A 285 -5.51 1.39 20.87
C ASP A 285 -4.86 1.43 19.48
N PHE A 286 -3.56 1.08 19.38
CA PHE A 286 -2.90 0.93 18.09
C PHE A 286 -3.57 -0.16 17.25
N TYR A 287 -3.83 -1.34 17.81
CA TYR A 287 -4.48 -2.41 17.06
C TYR A 287 -5.93 -2.13 16.73
N ASN A 288 -6.64 -1.35 17.54
CA ASN A 288 -7.97 -0.84 17.18
C ASN A 288 -7.89 0.07 15.95
N ALA A 289 -6.89 0.95 15.88
CA ALA A 289 -6.64 1.77 14.69
C ALA A 289 -6.27 0.93 13.47
N MET A 290 -5.47 -0.13 13.63
CA MET A 290 -5.11 -1.06 12.53
C MET A 290 -6.33 -1.84 12.00
N LEU A 291 -7.23 -2.28 12.88
CA LEU A 291 -8.50 -2.90 12.48
C LEU A 291 -9.39 -1.92 11.70
N ASN A 292 -9.47 -0.66 12.14
CA ASN A 292 -10.17 0.39 11.40
C ASN A 292 -9.51 0.65 10.05
N ALA A 293 -8.16 0.74 9.97
CA ALA A 293 -7.45 0.90 8.71
C ALA A 293 -7.75 -0.24 7.74
N TYR A 294 -7.66 -1.49 8.20
CA TYR A 294 -7.98 -2.65 7.37
C TYR A 294 -9.44 -2.64 6.90
N PHE A 295 -10.37 -2.28 7.76
CA PHE A 295 -11.77 -2.14 7.42
C PHE A 295 -11.99 -1.07 6.33
N PHE A 296 -11.36 0.11 6.47
CA PHE A 296 -11.44 1.16 5.44
C PHE A 296 -10.81 0.74 4.12
N ASN A 297 -9.68 0.00 4.17
CA ASN A 297 -9.10 -0.59 2.96
C ASN A 297 -10.14 -1.43 2.20
N LEU A 298 -10.84 -2.34 2.87
CA LEU A 298 -11.86 -3.18 2.24
C LEU A 298 -13.06 -2.39 1.73
N CYS A 299 -13.55 -1.41 2.49
CA CYS A 299 -14.65 -0.55 2.06
C CYS A 299 -14.31 0.25 0.80
N LEU A 300 -13.10 0.81 0.74
CA LEU A 300 -12.63 1.59 -0.39
C LEU A 300 -12.42 0.72 -1.63
N TRP A 301 -11.93 -0.50 -1.48
CA TRP A 301 -11.88 -1.47 -2.57
C TRP A 301 -13.29 -1.76 -3.11
N SER A 302 -14.29 -1.97 -2.26
CA SER A 302 -15.67 -2.21 -2.72
C SER A 302 -16.25 -1.00 -3.46
N ILE A 303 -15.93 0.23 -3.06
CA ILE A 303 -16.39 1.45 -3.72
C ILE A 303 -15.66 1.67 -5.05
N SER A 304 -14.39 1.31 -5.16
CA SER A 304 -13.60 1.52 -6.38
C SER A 304 -14.09 0.74 -7.59
N TYR A 305 -14.92 -0.28 -7.39
CA TYR A 305 -15.58 -1.03 -8.46
C TYR A 305 -16.85 -0.35 -9.00
N ILE A 306 -17.35 0.70 -8.33
CA ILE A 306 -18.50 1.44 -8.83
C ILE A 306 -18.04 2.25 -10.05
N PRO A 307 -18.68 2.11 -11.21
CA PRO A 307 -18.42 2.97 -12.35
C PRO A 307 -18.54 4.45 -11.92
N GLY A 308 -17.64 5.31 -12.34
CA GLY A 308 -17.61 6.66 -11.86
C GLY A 308 -16.63 6.91 -10.70
N PHE A 309 -16.21 5.89 -10.00
CA PHE A 309 -15.30 5.97 -8.86
C PHE A 309 -13.93 5.35 -9.12
N GLY A 310 -13.58 5.04 -10.37
CA GLY A 310 -12.30 4.42 -10.74
C GLY A 310 -11.06 5.19 -10.24
N SER A 311 -11.13 6.53 -10.15
CA SER A 311 -10.08 7.33 -9.52
C SER A 311 -9.87 7.03 -8.03
N MET A 312 -10.87 6.45 -7.37
CA MET A 312 -10.78 6.02 -5.96
C MET A 312 -10.03 4.71 -5.77
N ASN A 313 -9.68 3.96 -6.83
CA ASN A 313 -8.92 2.72 -6.76
C ASN A 313 -7.52 2.90 -6.11
N ARG A 314 -7.01 4.12 -6.08
CA ARG A 314 -5.76 4.48 -5.41
C ARG A 314 -5.91 4.70 -3.90
N MET A 315 -7.13 4.95 -3.41
CA MET A 315 -7.38 5.24 -1.99
C MET A 315 -7.10 4.07 -1.05
N PRO A 316 -7.41 2.80 -1.38
CA PRO A 316 -7.11 1.66 -0.53
C PRO A 316 -5.63 1.57 -0.15
N ALA A 317 -4.72 1.97 -1.03
CA ALA A 317 -3.27 1.90 -0.80
C ALA A 317 -2.81 2.69 0.45
N PHE A 318 -3.53 3.74 0.84
CA PHE A 318 -3.24 4.46 2.08
C PHE A 318 -3.46 3.62 3.35
N PHE A 319 -4.27 2.59 3.27
CA PHE A 319 -4.70 1.75 4.40
C PHE A 319 -4.12 0.33 4.36
N GLU A 320 -3.33 -0.01 3.34
CA GLU A 320 -2.72 -1.34 3.18
C GLU A 320 -1.87 -1.76 4.38
N PHE A 321 -1.26 -0.80 5.08
CA PHE A 321 -0.50 -1.09 6.28
C PHE A 321 -1.34 -1.73 7.40
N GLY A 322 -2.65 -1.53 7.43
CA GLY A 322 -3.53 -2.16 8.42
C GLY A 322 -3.48 -3.69 8.37
N TYR A 323 -3.37 -4.25 7.17
CA TYR A 323 -3.39 -5.69 6.95
C TYR A 323 -2.24 -6.45 7.64
N PRO A 324 -0.95 -6.12 7.42
CA PRO A 324 0.17 -6.77 8.09
C PRO A 324 0.07 -6.76 9.62
N PHE A 325 -0.34 -5.63 10.20
CA PHE A 325 -0.49 -5.53 11.65
C PHE A 325 -1.64 -6.39 12.18
N CYS A 326 -2.76 -6.47 11.46
CA CYS A 326 -3.88 -7.33 11.84
C CYS A 326 -3.53 -8.82 11.79
N ILE A 327 -2.76 -9.27 10.79
CA ILE A 327 -2.27 -10.64 10.72
C ILE A 327 -1.37 -10.96 11.90
N VAL A 328 -0.42 -10.06 12.20
CA VAL A 328 0.49 -10.26 13.34
C VAL A 328 -0.29 -10.32 14.66
N LEU A 329 -1.36 -9.54 14.81
CA LEU A 329 -2.25 -9.65 15.96
C LEU A 329 -2.87 -11.05 16.09
N ALA A 330 -3.37 -11.61 14.99
CA ALA A 330 -3.90 -12.99 14.99
C ALA A 330 -2.81 -14.03 15.29
N MET A 331 -1.62 -13.86 14.72
CA MET A 331 -0.46 -14.70 15.04
C MET A 331 -0.09 -14.63 16.51
N MET A 332 -0.09 -13.45 17.13
CA MET A 332 0.15 -13.27 18.56
C MET A 332 -0.83 -14.10 19.42
N TYR A 333 -2.09 -14.11 19.02
CA TYR A 333 -3.10 -14.91 19.70
C TYR A 333 -2.80 -16.41 19.58
N PHE A 334 -2.61 -16.92 18.37
CA PHE A 334 -2.36 -18.36 18.14
C PHE A 334 -1.08 -18.83 18.82
N THR A 335 -0.02 -18.06 18.78
CA THR A 335 1.22 -18.41 19.48
C THR A 335 1.07 -18.37 21.00
N ARG A 336 0.20 -17.52 21.54
CA ARG A 336 -0.05 -17.43 22.98
C ARG A 336 -0.85 -18.61 23.52
N VAL A 337 -1.78 -19.15 22.74
CA VAL A 337 -2.58 -20.33 23.12
C VAL A 337 -1.93 -21.66 22.70
N ASN A 338 -0.62 -21.66 22.50
CA ASN A 338 0.20 -22.82 22.11
C ASN A 338 -0.14 -23.45 20.75
N HIS A 339 -0.81 -22.71 19.90
CA HIS A 339 -1.07 -23.10 18.50
C HIS A 339 -0.07 -22.47 17.51
N ILE A 340 1.23 -22.56 17.83
CA ILE A 340 2.29 -21.94 17.04
C ILE A 340 2.26 -22.39 15.56
N LYS A 341 1.94 -23.67 15.30
CA LYS A 341 1.80 -24.21 13.93
C LYS A 341 0.74 -23.46 13.15
N LEU A 342 -0.39 -23.10 13.80
CA LEU A 342 -1.46 -22.32 13.16
C LEU A 342 -1.02 -20.88 12.87
N GLY A 343 -0.24 -20.27 13.76
CA GLY A 343 0.37 -18.96 13.53
C GLY A 343 1.33 -18.95 12.34
N ILE A 344 2.17 -19.99 12.24
CA ILE A 344 3.07 -20.19 11.09
C ILE A 344 2.27 -20.40 9.80
N LEU A 345 1.26 -21.27 9.84
CA LEU A 345 0.40 -21.53 8.67
C LEU A 345 -0.29 -20.25 8.18
N LEU A 346 -0.85 -19.46 9.09
CA LEU A 346 -1.47 -18.17 8.77
C LEU A 346 -0.48 -17.23 8.10
N PHE A 347 0.75 -17.13 8.63
CA PHE A 347 1.81 -16.31 8.04
C PHE A 347 2.15 -16.77 6.62
N ILE A 348 2.46 -18.07 6.44
CA ILE A 348 2.88 -18.62 5.15
C ILE A 348 1.76 -18.48 4.12
N ALA A 349 0.53 -18.86 4.46
CA ALA A 349 -0.61 -18.75 3.55
C ALA A 349 -0.83 -17.30 3.11
N THR A 350 -0.80 -16.37 4.05
CA THR A 350 -0.94 -14.94 3.74
C THR A 350 0.20 -14.43 2.85
N PHE A 351 1.44 -14.83 3.18
CA PHE A 351 2.60 -14.41 2.41
C PHE A 351 2.51 -14.92 0.96
N ILE A 352 2.17 -16.21 0.77
CA ILE A 352 2.03 -16.80 -0.57
C ILE A 352 0.92 -16.10 -1.37
N ILE A 353 -0.23 -15.85 -0.78
CA ILE A 353 -1.34 -15.16 -1.45
C ILE A 353 -0.89 -13.76 -1.91
N LYS A 354 -0.26 -12.99 -1.03
CA LYS A 354 0.20 -11.63 -1.35
C LYS A 354 1.37 -11.63 -2.33
N TYR A 355 2.29 -12.59 -2.21
CA TYR A 355 3.39 -12.75 -3.16
C TYR A 355 2.89 -13.06 -4.58
N ASN A 356 1.91 -13.95 -4.72
CA ASN A 356 1.29 -14.25 -6.00
C ASN A 356 0.56 -13.03 -6.59
N ALA A 357 -0.07 -12.22 -5.73
CA ALA A 357 -0.72 -10.98 -6.14
C ALA A 357 0.25 -9.92 -6.68
N LEU A 358 1.57 -9.99 -6.38
CA LEU A 358 2.57 -9.11 -6.98
C LEU A 358 2.77 -9.35 -8.49
N ASN A 359 2.26 -10.47 -9.00
CA ASN A 359 2.31 -10.85 -10.42
C ASN A 359 3.71 -10.66 -11.05
N LEU A 360 4.72 -11.25 -10.39
CA LEU A 360 6.12 -11.17 -10.83
C LEU A 360 6.43 -12.05 -12.06
N ASN A 361 5.43 -12.75 -12.61
CA ASN A 361 5.61 -13.58 -13.79
C ASN A 361 5.75 -12.71 -15.03
N TYR A 362 6.94 -12.75 -15.64
CA TYR A 362 7.19 -12.09 -16.93
C TYR A 362 6.40 -12.79 -18.03
N LYS A 363 5.44 -12.09 -18.64
CA LYS A 363 4.77 -12.48 -19.87
C LYS A 363 5.12 -11.45 -20.94
N PRO A 364 6.02 -11.77 -21.88
CA PRO A 364 6.48 -10.80 -22.89
C PRO A 364 5.34 -10.28 -23.79
N GLU A 365 4.24 -11.00 -23.88
CA GLU A 365 3.09 -10.68 -24.72
C GLU A 365 2.10 -9.69 -24.09
N ARG A 366 2.24 -9.40 -22.78
CA ARG A 366 1.39 -8.43 -22.06
C ARG A 366 2.25 -7.28 -21.56
N TYR A 367 2.33 -6.21 -22.34
CA TYR A 367 2.94 -4.93 -21.93
C TYR A 367 2.27 -4.27 -20.71
N GLU A 368 1.13 -4.77 -20.27
CA GLU A 368 0.34 -4.30 -19.12
C GLU A 368 0.80 -4.88 -17.78
N SER A 369 1.71 -5.85 -17.76
CA SER A 369 2.25 -6.35 -16.50
C SER A 369 3.12 -5.28 -15.86
N ASN A 370 2.97 -5.09 -14.55
CA ASN A 370 3.82 -4.28 -13.70
C ASN A 370 5.29 -4.48 -14.04
N LEU A 371 5.93 -3.72 -14.84
CA LEU A 371 7.31 -3.85 -15.35
C LEU A 371 8.38 -4.15 -14.27
N TYR A 372 8.09 -5.14 -13.41
CA TYR A 372 8.94 -5.55 -12.31
C TYR A 372 10.02 -6.56 -12.73
N VAL A 373 9.78 -7.29 -13.83
CA VAL A 373 10.67 -8.34 -14.32
C VAL A 373 11.01 -8.10 -15.78
N PRO A 374 12.30 -8.23 -16.17
CA PRO A 374 13.46 -8.42 -15.31
C PRO A 374 13.76 -7.22 -14.45
N TYR A 375 14.26 -7.46 -13.22
CA TYR A 375 14.73 -6.36 -12.37
C TYR A 375 16.00 -5.77 -12.96
N LYS A 376 16.00 -4.48 -13.26
CA LYS A 376 17.16 -3.71 -13.68
C LYS A 376 17.69 -2.86 -12.53
N THR A 377 18.99 -2.62 -12.51
CA THR A 377 19.65 -1.73 -11.56
C THR A 377 20.20 -0.48 -12.26
N PHE A 378 20.60 0.51 -11.50
CA PHE A 378 21.25 1.71 -12.00
C PHE A 378 22.53 1.42 -12.84
N LEU A 379 23.14 0.25 -12.71
CA LEU A 379 24.26 -0.18 -13.54
C LEU A 379 23.86 -0.45 -15.01
N GLN A 380 22.57 -0.57 -15.27
CA GLN A 380 21.99 -0.81 -16.58
C GLN A 380 21.26 0.44 -17.15
N ARG A 381 21.61 1.62 -16.64
CA ARG A 381 20.98 2.88 -17.06
C ARG A 381 21.23 3.25 -18.51
N ASP A 382 22.30 2.76 -19.10
CA ASP A 382 22.67 3.02 -20.50
C ASP A 382 21.93 2.08 -21.48
N GLU A 383 21.21 1.07 -20.98
CA GLU A 383 20.35 0.24 -21.81
C GLU A 383 19.06 0.98 -22.20
N PRO A 384 18.50 0.73 -23.39
CA PRO A 384 17.22 1.31 -23.78
C PRO A 384 16.13 0.99 -22.77
N MET A 385 15.33 1.99 -22.43
CA MET A 385 14.22 1.84 -21.50
C MET A 385 13.10 1.01 -22.12
N ARG A 386 12.58 0.03 -21.37
CA ARG A 386 11.46 -0.84 -21.78
C ARG A 386 10.17 -0.05 -22.03
N SER A 387 10.03 1.05 -21.32
CA SER A 387 8.89 1.95 -21.34
C SER A 387 8.94 2.98 -22.47
N GLY A 388 9.96 2.94 -23.35
CA GLY A 388 10.06 3.85 -24.51
C GLY A 388 8.89 3.80 -25.50
N ILE A 389 7.92 2.92 -25.26
CA ILE A 389 6.66 2.80 -26.03
C ILE A 389 5.58 3.74 -25.49
N TRP A 390 5.71 4.32 -24.30
CA TRP A 390 4.67 5.14 -23.65
C TRP A 390 4.91 6.65 -23.74
N LEU A 391 5.90 7.11 -24.50
CA LEU A 391 6.20 8.53 -24.73
C LEU A 391 5.56 9.10 -26.01
N TYR A 392 4.58 8.42 -26.60
CA TYR A 392 3.83 8.92 -27.75
C TYR A 392 2.34 9.01 -27.46
#